data_3d083e9b6fbdc743bbd0e01627a8c461
#
_entry.id   3d083e9b6fbdc743bbd0e01627a8c461
#
_cell.length_a   1.000
_cell.length_b   1.000
_cell.length_c   1.000
_cell.angle_alpha   90.00
_cell.angle_beta   90.00
_cell.angle_gamma   90.00
#
_symmetry.space_group_name_H-M   'P 1'
#
loop_
_entity.id
_entity.type
_entity.pdbx_description
1 polymer ?
#
loop_
_entity_poly.entity_id
_entity_poly.type
_entity_poly.pdbx_seq_one_letter_code
_entity_poly.pdbx_strand_id
1 'polypeptide(L)'
;MKDILVIGDSCRDVYVYCEASRLAPDVPVPVLNVLYQNENGGMASNVFRNIQPKVPGVKLVTNQNWYSVTKTRYVHKGTNHTFFRVDSSQEIKRIDVKSLDLDYKIIVVSDYDKGFLTEEDIEYICDRNPNVFIDSKKILGSWASKAKYIKINNHEYGRSKNFITKDLEEKIICTVGENGCNFRGKNYPVKKVEVMDVSGAGDSFMAGLVIEYLKSEDIEKSIKFANECSSNVVQHPGVTIIDF
;
A
#
# COMPACT_ATOMS: atom_id res chain seq x y z
N MET A 1 -2.99 25.59 -4.06
CA MET A 1 -3.22 24.13 -4.15
C MET A 1 -2.24 23.43 -3.22
N LYS A 2 -2.72 22.54 -2.38
CA LYS A 2 -1.92 21.73 -1.45
C LYS A 2 -1.20 20.61 -2.23
N ASP A 3 -0.12 20.03 -1.72
CA ASP A 3 0.67 19.10 -2.52
C ASP A 3 0.01 17.73 -2.66
N ILE A 4 -0.03 16.92 -1.59
CA ILE A 4 -0.55 15.55 -1.65
C ILE A 4 -1.55 15.30 -0.53
N LEU A 5 -2.67 14.63 -0.87
CA LEU A 5 -3.61 14.05 0.06
C LEU A 5 -3.59 12.53 -0.09
N VAL A 6 -3.43 11.80 1.00
CA VAL A 6 -3.62 10.35 1.06
C VAL A 6 -4.97 10.07 1.71
N ILE A 7 -5.82 9.27 1.07
CA ILE A 7 -7.13 8.87 1.59
C ILE A 7 -7.21 7.34 1.56
N GLY A 8 -7.60 6.71 2.67
CA GLY A 8 -7.81 5.27 2.68
C GLY A 8 -7.84 4.64 4.06
N ASP A 9 -8.01 3.33 4.07
CA ASP A 9 -8.00 2.53 5.29
C ASP A 9 -6.60 2.53 5.93
N SER A 10 -6.56 2.63 7.25
CA SER A 10 -5.33 2.44 8.03
C SER A 10 -5.53 1.41 9.13
N CYS A 11 -4.44 0.79 9.52
CA CYS A 11 -4.39 -0.13 10.64
C CYS A 11 -3.09 0.03 11.43
N ARG A 12 -3.03 -0.63 12.58
CA ARG A 12 -1.81 -0.83 13.33
C ARG A 12 -1.20 -2.18 12.91
N ASP A 13 -0.07 -2.13 12.21
CA ASP A 13 0.74 -3.30 11.90
C ASP A 13 1.67 -3.59 13.10
N VAL A 14 1.52 -4.77 13.70
CA VAL A 14 2.29 -5.21 14.87
C VAL A 14 3.14 -6.42 14.50
N TYR A 15 4.44 -6.33 14.76
CA TYR A 15 5.40 -7.41 14.59
C TYR A 15 5.86 -7.87 15.96
N VAL A 16 5.45 -9.08 16.34
CA VAL A 16 5.82 -9.73 17.62
C VAL A 16 6.95 -10.69 17.32
N TYR A 17 8.16 -10.31 17.72
CA TYR A 17 9.36 -11.14 17.52
C TYR A 17 9.47 -12.19 18.60
N CYS A 18 9.58 -13.45 18.17
CA CYS A 18 9.53 -14.61 19.02
C CYS A 18 10.70 -15.57 18.76
N GLU A 19 10.97 -16.43 19.73
CA GLU A 19 11.70 -17.69 19.58
C GLU A 19 10.75 -18.87 19.80
N ALA A 20 10.96 -19.97 19.07
CA ALA A 20 10.23 -21.21 19.19
C ALA A 20 11.21 -22.36 19.40
N SER A 21 11.54 -22.63 20.67
CA SER A 21 12.54 -23.65 21.04
C SER A 21 11.94 -25.03 21.31
N ARG A 22 10.63 -25.14 21.45
CA ARG A 22 9.94 -26.41 21.76
C ARG A 22 8.52 -26.45 21.23
N LEU A 23 7.97 -27.65 21.14
CA LEU A 23 6.54 -27.87 20.91
C LEU A 23 5.78 -27.93 22.26
N ALA A 24 4.48 -27.65 22.21
CA ALA A 24 3.61 -27.86 23.34
C ALA A 24 3.47 -29.37 23.62
N PRO A 25 3.35 -29.79 24.91
CA PRO A 25 3.34 -31.20 25.26
C PRO A 25 2.05 -31.93 24.86
N ASP A 26 0.96 -31.22 24.76
CA ASP A 26 -0.41 -31.73 24.51
C ASP A 26 -0.82 -31.68 23.04
N VAL A 27 -0.21 -30.76 22.22
CA VAL A 27 -0.51 -30.62 20.80
C VAL A 27 0.77 -30.23 20.03
N PRO A 28 0.93 -30.65 18.76
CA PRO A 28 2.15 -30.39 17.98
C PRO A 28 2.22 -28.96 17.41
N VAL A 29 2.14 -27.99 18.30
CA VAL A 29 2.26 -26.56 17.94
C VAL A 29 3.50 -25.94 18.60
N PRO A 30 4.16 -24.97 17.97
CA PRO A 30 5.31 -24.27 18.56
C PRO A 30 4.85 -23.44 19.78
N VAL A 31 5.65 -23.47 20.85
CA VAL A 31 5.52 -22.54 21.97
C VAL A 31 6.36 -21.31 21.66
N LEU A 32 5.69 -20.16 21.46
CA LEU A 32 6.35 -18.92 21.13
C LEU A 32 6.73 -18.15 22.40
N ASN A 33 8.02 -17.92 22.59
CA ASN A 33 8.54 -17.03 23.62
C ASN A 33 8.69 -15.63 23.01
N VAL A 34 7.82 -14.70 23.42
CA VAL A 34 7.85 -13.31 22.95
C VAL A 34 9.06 -12.59 23.53
N LEU A 35 9.86 -11.96 22.67
CA LEU A 35 11.06 -11.20 23.04
C LEU A 35 10.75 -9.70 23.11
N TYR A 36 10.19 -9.16 22.04
CA TYR A 36 9.79 -7.76 21.90
C TYR A 36 8.76 -7.61 20.80
N GLN A 37 8.16 -6.43 20.70
CA GLN A 37 7.31 -6.09 19.57
C GLN A 37 7.65 -4.72 19.01
N ASN A 38 7.42 -4.56 17.71
CA ASN A 38 7.44 -3.30 17.00
C ASN A 38 6.09 -3.06 16.36
N GLU A 39 5.69 -1.79 16.26
CA GLU A 39 4.45 -1.43 15.60
C GLU A 39 4.61 -0.19 14.73
N ASN A 40 3.79 -0.09 13.70
CA ASN A 40 3.74 1.06 12.82
C ASN A 40 2.33 1.23 12.23
N GLY A 41 2.08 2.39 11.61
CA GLY A 41 0.88 2.59 10.80
C GLY A 41 1.00 1.80 9.51
N GLY A 42 0.06 0.90 9.26
CA GLY A 42 -0.06 0.12 8.03
C GLY A 42 -1.04 0.73 7.03
N MET A 43 -1.09 0.17 5.81
CA MET A 43 -2.04 0.54 4.76
C MET A 43 -1.85 2.02 4.34
N ALA A 44 -2.91 2.85 4.25
CA ALA A 44 -2.81 4.26 3.88
C ALA A 44 -1.83 5.06 4.78
N SER A 45 -1.76 4.72 6.08
CA SER A 45 -0.76 5.32 6.98
C SER A 45 0.67 5.00 6.57
N ASN A 46 0.94 3.83 5.99
CA ASN A 46 2.27 3.48 5.50
C ASN A 46 2.64 4.30 4.26
N VAL A 47 1.70 4.47 3.31
CA VAL A 47 1.89 5.36 2.15
C VAL A 47 2.20 6.79 2.62
N PHE A 48 1.40 7.33 3.55
CA PHE A 48 1.60 8.65 4.13
C PHE A 48 2.99 8.81 4.76
N ARG A 49 3.42 7.84 5.60
CA ARG A 49 4.71 7.87 6.28
C ARG A 49 5.90 7.86 5.31
N ASN A 50 5.77 7.17 4.17
CA ASN A 50 6.78 7.15 3.12
C ASN A 50 6.84 8.47 2.33
N ILE A 51 5.72 9.18 2.18
CA ILE A 51 5.68 10.48 1.48
C ILE A 51 6.18 11.63 2.36
N GLN A 52 5.83 11.62 3.64
CA GLN A 52 6.03 12.73 4.57
C GLN A 52 7.46 13.29 4.65
N PRO A 53 8.54 12.48 4.63
CA PRO A 53 9.91 12.98 4.69
C PRO A 53 10.31 13.85 3.49
N LYS A 54 9.71 13.62 2.31
CA LYS A 54 10.00 14.36 1.07
C LYS A 54 8.96 15.44 0.74
N VAL A 55 7.74 15.27 1.24
CA VAL A 55 6.62 16.21 1.07
C VAL A 55 6.00 16.50 2.43
N PRO A 56 6.59 17.41 3.25
CA PRO A 56 6.12 17.65 4.63
C PRO A 56 4.67 18.16 4.72
N GLY A 57 4.16 18.74 3.63
CA GLY A 57 2.77 19.22 3.51
C GLY A 57 1.72 18.13 3.22
N VAL A 58 2.13 16.87 3.06
CA VAL A 58 1.20 15.76 2.81
C VAL A 58 0.17 15.65 3.94
N LYS A 59 -1.07 15.33 3.58
CA LYS A 59 -2.16 15.08 4.55
C LYS A 59 -2.64 13.64 4.44
N LEU A 60 -3.13 13.11 5.57
CA LEU A 60 -3.76 11.80 5.64
C LEU A 60 -5.20 11.96 6.12
N VAL A 61 -6.13 11.35 5.38
CA VAL A 61 -7.52 11.14 5.78
C VAL A 61 -7.75 9.63 5.88
N THR A 62 -8.02 9.15 7.09
CA THR A 62 -8.18 7.72 7.37
C THR A 62 -9.22 7.48 8.47
N ASN A 63 -9.57 6.22 8.70
CA ASN A 63 -10.51 5.81 9.74
C ASN A 63 -10.03 6.21 11.15
N GLN A 64 -10.94 6.78 11.92
CA GLN A 64 -10.64 7.26 13.28
C GLN A 64 -10.19 6.15 14.24
N ASN A 65 -10.68 4.93 14.01
CA ASN A 65 -10.37 3.75 14.83
C ASN A 65 -9.15 2.95 14.33
N TRP A 66 -8.28 3.55 13.51
CA TRP A 66 -7.13 2.86 12.90
C TRP A 66 -6.24 2.12 13.93
N TYR A 67 -6.13 2.65 15.14
CA TYR A 67 -5.29 2.07 16.19
C TYR A 67 -5.86 0.75 16.73
N SER A 68 -7.19 0.55 16.73
CA SER A 68 -7.83 -0.69 17.14
C SER A 68 -7.96 -1.72 16.01
N VAL A 69 -7.78 -1.29 14.76
CA VAL A 69 -7.68 -2.21 13.61
C VAL A 69 -6.26 -2.73 13.54
N THR A 70 -6.04 -3.99 13.94
CA THR A 70 -4.68 -4.55 14.04
C THR A 70 -4.42 -5.67 13.04
N LYS A 71 -3.19 -5.73 12.57
CA LYS A 71 -2.61 -6.87 11.86
C LYS A 71 -1.36 -7.30 12.61
N THR A 72 -1.45 -8.37 13.38
CA THR A 72 -0.36 -8.85 14.24
C THR A 72 0.33 -10.04 13.60
N ARG A 73 1.62 -9.90 13.30
CA ARG A 73 2.48 -10.97 12.79
C ARG A 73 3.37 -11.48 13.91
N TYR A 74 3.38 -12.80 14.12
CA TYR A 74 4.32 -13.47 15.01
C TYR A 74 5.47 -13.98 14.17
N VAL A 75 6.68 -13.44 14.43
CA VAL A 75 7.84 -13.60 13.56
C VAL A 75 9.00 -14.23 14.33
N HIS A 76 9.67 -15.21 13.76
CA HIS A 76 10.89 -15.78 14.33
C HIS A 76 12.03 -14.78 14.19
N LYS A 77 12.62 -14.35 15.33
CA LYS A 77 13.67 -13.30 15.36
C LYS A 77 14.88 -13.61 14.48
N GLY A 78 15.32 -14.87 14.50
CA GLY A 78 16.57 -15.26 13.81
C GLY A 78 16.45 -15.42 12.29
N THR A 79 15.26 -15.75 11.78
CA THR A 79 15.02 -16.07 10.36
C THR A 79 14.03 -15.16 9.67
N ASN A 80 13.39 -14.23 10.38
CA ASN A 80 12.26 -13.40 9.92
C ASN A 80 11.07 -14.21 9.38
N HIS A 81 11.01 -15.53 9.65
CA HIS A 81 9.88 -16.36 9.24
C HIS A 81 8.63 -16.01 10.05
N THR A 82 7.53 -15.71 9.37
CA THR A 82 6.24 -15.47 10.01
C THR A 82 5.57 -16.81 10.34
N PHE A 83 5.36 -17.10 11.60
CA PHE A 83 4.64 -18.29 12.05
C PHE A 83 3.16 -18.23 11.66
N PHE A 84 2.52 -17.11 11.98
CA PHE A 84 1.12 -16.82 11.62
C PHE A 84 0.82 -15.32 11.77
N ARG A 85 -0.33 -14.91 11.25
CA ARG A 85 -0.87 -13.55 11.38
C ARG A 85 -2.26 -13.60 12.00
N VAL A 86 -2.53 -12.65 12.89
CA VAL A 86 -3.85 -12.42 13.50
C VAL A 86 -4.32 -11.03 13.08
N ASP A 87 -5.47 -10.99 12.40
CA ASP A 87 -6.11 -9.74 12.01
C ASP A 87 -7.31 -9.47 12.93
N SER A 88 -7.46 -8.24 13.44
CA SER A 88 -8.65 -7.86 14.19
C SER A 88 -9.87 -7.79 13.28
N SER A 89 -11.05 -8.09 13.83
CA SER A 89 -12.34 -8.02 13.13
C SER A 89 -13.05 -6.67 13.31
N GLN A 90 -12.33 -5.60 13.66
CA GLN A 90 -12.93 -4.28 13.88
C GLN A 90 -13.50 -3.70 12.58
N GLU A 91 -14.72 -3.23 12.66
CA GLU A 91 -15.40 -2.54 11.56
C GLU A 91 -14.81 -1.16 11.36
N ILE A 92 -14.60 -0.78 10.10
CA ILE A 92 -14.17 0.56 9.70
C ILE A 92 -15.40 1.30 9.16
N LYS A 93 -15.71 2.45 9.78
CA LYS A 93 -16.81 3.29 9.32
C LYS A 93 -16.46 4.01 8.03
N ARG A 94 -17.38 3.99 7.07
CA ARG A 94 -17.30 4.76 5.83
C ARG A 94 -17.18 6.26 6.13
N ILE A 95 -16.35 6.95 5.35
CA ILE A 95 -16.20 8.40 5.41
C ILE A 95 -17.23 9.09 4.49
N ASP A 96 -17.63 10.30 4.85
CA ASP A 96 -18.32 11.21 3.93
C ASP A 96 -17.30 11.98 3.09
N VAL A 97 -17.02 11.47 1.89
CA VAL A 97 -16.06 12.09 0.95
C VAL A 97 -16.51 13.46 0.45
N LYS A 98 -17.82 13.77 0.50
CA LYS A 98 -18.37 15.06 0.05
C LYS A 98 -18.00 16.21 0.99
N SER A 99 -17.67 15.90 2.24
CA SER A 99 -17.20 16.87 3.23
C SER A 99 -15.72 17.20 3.13
N LEU A 100 -14.96 16.47 2.28
CA LEU A 100 -13.53 16.65 2.17
C LEU A 100 -13.14 17.79 1.24
N ASP A 101 -12.08 18.50 1.62
CA ASP A 101 -11.36 19.36 0.70
C ASP A 101 -10.47 18.49 -0.21
N LEU A 102 -10.77 18.52 -1.52
CA LEU A 102 -10.06 17.77 -2.55
C LEU A 102 -9.16 18.66 -3.44
N ASP A 103 -8.89 19.91 -3.04
CA ASP A 103 -8.01 20.85 -3.76
C ASP A 103 -6.53 20.55 -3.48
N TYR A 104 -6.03 19.47 -4.06
CA TYR A 104 -4.65 19.01 -3.98
C TYR A 104 -4.07 18.78 -5.38
N LYS A 105 -2.75 18.94 -5.53
CA LYS A 105 -2.04 18.62 -6.79
C LYS A 105 -2.16 17.14 -7.12
N ILE A 106 -2.08 16.28 -6.10
CA ILE A 106 -2.22 14.82 -6.23
C ILE A 106 -3.09 14.30 -5.08
N ILE A 107 -4.00 13.39 -5.39
CA ILE A 107 -4.70 12.58 -4.39
C ILE A 107 -4.29 11.11 -4.57
N VAL A 108 -3.90 10.47 -3.47
CA VAL A 108 -3.63 9.03 -3.41
C VAL A 108 -4.79 8.35 -2.70
N VAL A 109 -5.48 7.46 -3.39
CA VAL A 109 -6.45 6.54 -2.79
C VAL A 109 -5.72 5.24 -2.49
N SER A 110 -5.52 4.93 -1.19
CA SER A 110 -4.94 3.68 -0.70
C SER A 110 -6.01 2.88 0.02
N ASP A 111 -6.74 2.07 -0.76
CA ASP A 111 -7.95 1.38 -0.33
C ASP A 111 -7.69 -0.13 -0.17
N TYR A 112 -7.77 -0.60 1.06
CA TYR A 112 -7.60 -2.01 1.40
C TYR A 112 -8.93 -2.78 1.49
N ASP A 113 -10.01 -2.16 1.00
CA ASP A 113 -11.37 -2.74 0.96
C ASP A 113 -11.89 -3.18 2.33
N LYS A 114 -11.66 -2.30 3.34
CA LYS A 114 -12.11 -2.53 4.73
C LYS A 114 -13.35 -1.71 5.09
N GLY A 115 -13.99 -1.08 4.10
CA GLY A 115 -15.25 -0.35 4.27
C GLY A 115 -15.12 1.16 4.46
N PHE A 116 -13.90 1.73 4.43
CA PHE A 116 -13.70 3.18 4.57
C PHE A 116 -14.18 3.95 3.35
N LEU A 117 -13.96 3.41 2.14
CA LEU A 117 -14.40 3.96 0.85
C LEU A 117 -15.23 2.93 0.09
N THR A 118 -16.28 3.39 -0.58
CA THR A 118 -16.99 2.61 -1.60
C THR A 118 -16.44 2.92 -3.00
N GLU A 119 -16.89 2.19 -4.01
CA GLU A 119 -16.55 2.46 -5.41
C GLU A 119 -17.04 3.85 -5.85
N GLU A 120 -18.26 4.23 -5.42
CA GLU A 120 -18.86 5.54 -5.71
C GLU A 120 -18.08 6.68 -5.02
N ASP A 121 -17.51 6.43 -3.83
CA ASP A 121 -16.67 7.42 -3.15
C ASP A 121 -15.39 7.68 -3.93
N ILE A 122 -14.77 6.62 -4.45
CA ILE A 122 -13.54 6.74 -5.25
C ILE A 122 -13.84 7.42 -6.59
N GLU A 123 -14.96 7.05 -7.24
CA GLU A 123 -15.43 7.72 -8.46
C GLU A 123 -15.67 9.21 -8.22
N TYR A 124 -16.34 9.56 -7.12
CA TYR A 124 -16.57 10.96 -6.74
C TYR A 124 -15.26 11.74 -6.55
N ILE A 125 -14.25 11.15 -5.92
CA ILE A 125 -12.93 11.77 -5.75
C ILE A 125 -12.28 12.01 -7.12
N CYS A 126 -12.34 11.02 -8.02
CA CYS A 126 -11.81 11.13 -9.38
C CYS A 126 -12.54 12.19 -10.22
N ASP A 127 -13.83 12.41 -9.99
CA ASP A 127 -14.60 13.45 -10.66
C ASP A 127 -14.21 14.88 -10.24
N ARG A 128 -13.65 15.03 -9.05
CA ARG A 128 -13.29 16.33 -8.46
C ARG A 128 -11.80 16.67 -8.59
N ASN A 129 -10.97 15.69 -8.83
CA ASN A 129 -9.54 15.90 -8.99
C ASN A 129 -8.99 15.04 -10.15
N PRO A 130 -8.35 15.65 -11.18
CA PRO A 130 -7.84 14.92 -12.33
C PRO A 130 -6.55 14.12 -12.07
N ASN A 131 -5.92 14.31 -10.92
CA ASN A 131 -4.65 13.67 -10.57
C ASN A 131 -4.83 12.69 -9.39
N VAL A 132 -5.79 11.77 -9.51
CA VAL A 132 -6.01 10.70 -8.53
C VAL A 132 -5.21 9.47 -8.91
N PHE A 133 -4.38 8.99 -7.97
CA PHE A 133 -3.62 7.75 -8.05
C PHE A 133 -4.29 6.72 -7.13
N ILE A 134 -4.62 5.56 -7.66
CA ILE A 134 -5.36 4.51 -6.94
C ILE A 134 -4.47 3.30 -6.69
N ASP A 135 -4.47 2.81 -5.44
CA ASP A 135 -4.08 1.44 -5.05
C ASP A 135 -5.26 0.85 -4.27
N SER A 136 -6.04 -0.02 -4.90
CA SER A 136 -7.24 -0.59 -4.29
C SER A 136 -7.25 -2.11 -4.38
N LYS A 137 -7.80 -2.75 -3.34
CA LYS A 137 -8.04 -4.18 -3.28
C LYS A 137 -9.39 -4.59 -3.87
N LYS A 138 -10.22 -3.62 -4.27
CA LYS A 138 -11.47 -3.85 -4.99
C LYS A 138 -11.21 -4.40 -6.39
N ILE A 139 -12.18 -5.07 -6.94
CA ILE A 139 -12.17 -5.45 -8.36
C ILE A 139 -12.33 -4.18 -9.18
N LEU A 140 -11.40 -3.93 -10.11
CA LEU A 140 -11.48 -2.76 -10.97
C LEU A 140 -12.72 -2.80 -11.86
N GLY A 141 -13.32 -1.63 -12.07
CA GLY A 141 -14.50 -1.44 -12.90
C GLY A 141 -14.58 -0.01 -13.42
N SER A 142 -15.75 0.39 -13.93
CA SER A 142 -15.99 1.73 -14.48
C SER A 142 -15.73 2.86 -13.48
N TRP A 143 -15.90 2.61 -12.19
CA TRP A 143 -15.65 3.55 -11.09
C TRP A 143 -14.21 4.09 -11.05
N ALA A 144 -13.24 3.32 -11.56
CA ALA A 144 -11.84 3.71 -11.60
C ALA A 144 -11.43 4.41 -12.91
N SER A 145 -12.35 4.54 -13.88
CA SER A 145 -12.05 5.00 -15.24
C SER A 145 -11.51 6.44 -15.32
N LYS A 146 -11.86 7.31 -14.37
CA LYS A 146 -11.40 8.70 -14.31
C LYS A 146 -10.10 8.89 -13.52
N ALA A 147 -9.57 7.83 -12.91
CA ALA A 147 -8.27 7.90 -12.25
C ALA A 147 -7.17 8.34 -13.23
N LYS A 148 -6.15 9.01 -12.70
CA LYS A 148 -4.94 9.36 -13.48
C LYS A 148 -4.11 8.13 -13.77
N TYR A 149 -3.79 7.37 -12.71
CA TYR A 149 -3.10 6.08 -12.78
C TYR A 149 -3.60 5.16 -11.67
N ILE A 150 -3.51 3.85 -11.93
CA ILE A 150 -3.95 2.79 -11.03
C ILE A 150 -2.79 1.82 -10.85
N LYS A 151 -2.32 1.68 -9.63
CA LYS A 151 -1.31 0.68 -9.29
C LYS A 151 -2.01 -0.52 -8.68
N ILE A 152 -1.78 -1.69 -9.24
CA ILE A 152 -2.24 -2.99 -8.71
C ILE A 152 -1.12 -4.01 -8.85
N ASN A 153 -1.21 -5.10 -8.09
CA ASN A 153 -0.30 -6.22 -8.28
C ASN A 153 -0.87 -7.26 -9.27
N ASN A 154 -0.06 -8.23 -9.65
CA ASN A 154 -0.44 -9.27 -10.63
C ASN A 154 -1.67 -10.09 -10.20
N HIS A 155 -1.84 -10.35 -8.90
CA HIS A 155 -3.02 -11.07 -8.39
C HIS A 155 -4.30 -10.21 -8.51
N GLU A 156 -4.23 -8.93 -8.18
CA GLU A 156 -5.33 -7.96 -8.29
C GLU A 156 -5.68 -7.72 -9.76
N TYR A 157 -4.68 -7.65 -10.64
CA TYR A 157 -4.87 -7.60 -12.09
C TYR A 157 -5.64 -8.83 -12.60
N GLY A 158 -5.22 -10.03 -12.19
CA GLY A 158 -5.89 -11.28 -12.58
C GLY A 158 -7.36 -11.32 -12.17
N ARG A 159 -7.70 -10.85 -10.96
CA ARG A 159 -9.07 -10.75 -10.46
C ARG A 159 -9.93 -9.76 -11.26
N SER A 160 -9.33 -8.67 -11.72
CA SER A 160 -10.01 -7.57 -12.42
C SER A 160 -10.07 -7.75 -13.95
N LYS A 161 -9.34 -8.69 -14.51
CA LYS A 161 -9.08 -8.84 -15.96
C LYS A 161 -10.32 -8.75 -16.85
N ASN A 162 -11.43 -9.34 -16.41
CA ASN A 162 -12.68 -9.37 -17.19
C ASN A 162 -13.43 -8.02 -17.20
N PHE A 163 -13.04 -7.07 -16.35
CA PHE A 163 -13.65 -5.75 -16.19
C PHE A 163 -12.76 -4.62 -16.69
N ILE A 164 -11.50 -4.95 -17.05
CA ILE A 164 -10.55 -3.97 -17.56
C ILE A 164 -10.87 -3.67 -19.02
N THR A 165 -11.29 -2.44 -19.30
CA THR A 165 -11.44 -1.92 -20.66
C THR A 165 -10.09 -1.47 -21.21
N LYS A 166 -10.00 -1.25 -22.53
CA LYS A 166 -8.78 -0.74 -23.17
C LYS A 166 -8.33 0.60 -22.58
N ASP A 167 -9.27 1.51 -22.30
CA ASP A 167 -8.95 2.83 -21.72
C ASP A 167 -8.45 2.72 -20.28
N LEU A 168 -8.96 1.75 -19.53
CA LEU A 168 -8.50 1.47 -18.17
C LEU A 168 -7.10 0.85 -18.17
N GLU A 169 -6.82 -0.07 -19.09
CA GLU A 169 -5.51 -0.71 -19.26
C GLU A 169 -4.37 0.32 -19.46
N GLU A 170 -4.62 1.38 -20.21
CA GLU A 170 -3.66 2.47 -20.46
C GLU A 170 -3.24 3.24 -19.18
N LYS A 171 -3.95 3.04 -18.08
CA LYS A 171 -3.71 3.70 -16.79
C LYS A 171 -3.13 2.76 -15.73
N ILE A 172 -3.15 1.44 -15.99
CA ILE A 172 -2.74 0.43 -15.02
C ILE A 172 -1.22 0.27 -15.00
N ILE A 173 -0.64 0.41 -13.81
CA ILE A 173 0.73 0.03 -13.48
C ILE A 173 0.65 -1.26 -12.68
N CYS A 174 0.96 -2.39 -13.33
CA CYS A 174 0.87 -3.71 -12.72
C CYS A 174 2.23 -4.12 -12.14
N THR A 175 2.35 -4.17 -10.80
CA THR A 175 3.57 -4.64 -10.14
C THR A 175 3.66 -6.17 -10.17
N VAL A 176 4.85 -6.71 -10.50
CA VAL A 176 5.11 -8.13 -10.69
C VAL A 176 6.29 -8.62 -9.82
N GLY A 177 6.39 -8.10 -8.62
CA GLY A 177 7.39 -8.48 -7.62
C GLY A 177 8.82 -8.22 -8.10
N GLU A 178 9.67 -9.24 -8.02
CA GLU A 178 11.10 -9.17 -8.43
C GLU A 178 11.33 -8.82 -9.92
N ASN A 179 10.29 -8.89 -10.75
CA ASN A 179 10.35 -8.51 -12.15
C ASN A 179 9.98 -7.04 -12.40
N GLY A 180 9.73 -6.25 -11.33
CA GLY A 180 9.39 -4.84 -11.41
C GLY A 180 7.92 -4.58 -11.69
N CYS A 181 7.58 -3.85 -12.75
CA CYS A 181 6.20 -3.62 -13.13
C CYS A 181 6.01 -3.50 -14.65
N ASN A 182 4.76 -3.69 -15.09
CA ASN A 182 4.33 -3.51 -16.46
C ASN A 182 3.42 -2.27 -16.55
N PHE A 183 3.64 -1.46 -17.59
CA PHE A 183 2.83 -0.30 -17.89
C PHE A 183 2.77 -0.11 -19.42
N ARG A 184 1.56 -0.04 -20.01
CA ARG A 184 1.34 0.12 -21.45
C ARG A 184 2.12 -0.88 -22.30
N GLY A 185 2.10 -2.14 -21.92
CA GLY A 185 2.81 -3.22 -22.62
C GLY A 185 4.34 -3.18 -22.49
N LYS A 186 4.92 -2.22 -21.76
CA LYS A 186 6.36 -2.12 -21.50
C LYS A 186 6.67 -2.61 -20.09
N ASN A 187 7.72 -3.43 -19.96
CA ASN A 187 8.25 -3.86 -18.67
C ASN A 187 9.28 -2.83 -18.16
N TYR A 188 9.17 -2.49 -16.87
CA TYR A 188 10.11 -1.67 -16.11
C TYR A 188 10.76 -2.55 -15.05
N PRO A 189 11.91 -3.17 -15.35
CA PRO A 189 12.56 -4.12 -14.46
C PRO A 189 13.17 -3.43 -13.24
N VAL A 190 13.40 -4.22 -12.18
CA VAL A 190 14.17 -3.82 -11.00
C VAL A 190 15.50 -4.55 -10.96
N LYS A 191 16.47 -3.96 -10.26
CA LYS A 191 17.70 -4.67 -9.92
C LYS A 191 17.36 -5.80 -8.94
N LYS A 192 17.98 -6.98 -9.15
CA LYS A 192 17.87 -8.06 -8.19
C LYS A 192 18.56 -7.64 -6.88
N VAL A 193 17.83 -7.76 -5.79
CA VAL A 193 18.30 -7.49 -4.43
C VAL A 193 18.01 -8.69 -3.54
N GLU A 194 18.71 -8.79 -2.42
CA GLU A 194 18.35 -9.76 -1.40
C GLU A 194 17.05 -9.30 -0.70
N VAL A 195 16.03 -10.13 -0.76
CA VAL A 195 14.71 -9.82 -0.19
C VAL A 195 14.63 -10.39 1.23
N MET A 196 14.48 -9.52 2.21
CA MET A 196 14.27 -9.89 3.61
C MET A 196 12.78 -9.91 3.98
N ASP A 197 12.01 -8.92 3.51
CA ASP A 197 10.56 -8.82 3.76
C ASP A 197 9.90 -8.02 2.62
N VAL A 198 8.79 -8.52 2.10
CA VAL A 198 8.01 -7.84 1.04
C VAL A 198 6.90 -6.93 1.59
N SER A 199 6.74 -6.87 2.91
CA SER A 199 5.70 -6.07 3.56
C SER A 199 5.92 -4.58 3.30
N GLY A 200 4.88 -3.89 2.83
CA GLY A 200 4.95 -2.45 2.54
C GLY A 200 5.58 -2.08 1.19
N ALA A 201 6.10 -3.05 0.40
CA ALA A 201 6.69 -2.76 -0.91
C ALA A 201 5.72 -2.04 -1.86
N GLY A 202 4.44 -2.43 -1.86
CA GLY A 202 3.39 -1.79 -2.66
C GLY A 202 3.10 -0.36 -2.22
N ASP A 203 3.09 -0.10 -0.90
CA ASP A 203 2.88 1.23 -0.33
C ASP A 203 4.06 2.15 -0.65
N SER A 204 5.29 1.62 -0.55
CA SER A 204 6.52 2.35 -0.90
C SER A 204 6.60 2.64 -2.40
N PHE A 205 6.16 1.71 -3.24
CA PHE A 205 6.02 1.95 -4.68
C PHE A 205 5.07 3.13 -4.94
N MET A 206 3.86 3.12 -4.35
CA MET A 206 2.89 4.20 -4.52
C MET A 206 3.46 5.53 -4.02
N ALA A 207 4.12 5.55 -2.87
CA ALA A 207 4.75 6.74 -2.32
C ALA A 207 5.83 7.29 -3.27
N GLY A 208 6.76 6.45 -3.74
CA GLY A 208 7.80 6.85 -4.70
C GLY A 208 7.21 7.37 -6.01
N LEU A 209 6.16 6.69 -6.51
CA LEU A 209 5.46 7.08 -7.74
C LEU A 209 4.95 8.53 -7.66
N VAL A 210 4.23 8.88 -6.60
CA VAL A 210 3.62 10.20 -6.46
C VAL A 210 4.61 11.29 -6.07
N ILE A 211 5.66 10.96 -5.30
CA ILE A 211 6.74 11.89 -4.98
C ILE A 211 7.46 12.36 -6.26
N GLU A 212 7.83 11.43 -7.12
CA GLU A 212 8.53 11.79 -8.35
C GLU A 212 7.57 12.43 -9.37
N TYR A 213 6.31 11.96 -9.44
CA TYR A 213 5.31 12.55 -10.32
C TYR A 213 5.00 14.02 -9.94
N LEU A 214 4.95 14.32 -8.65
CA LEU A 214 4.76 15.72 -8.17
C LEU A 214 5.85 16.66 -8.67
N LYS A 215 7.07 16.17 -8.92
CA LYS A 215 8.23 16.95 -9.35
C LYS A 215 8.34 17.05 -10.87
N SER A 216 8.11 15.93 -11.57
CA SER A 216 8.47 15.79 -12.98
C SER A 216 7.27 15.74 -13.92
N GLU A 217 6.08 15.39 -13.44
CA GLU A 217 4.89 15.06 -14.22
C GLU A 217 5.12 13.97 -15.28
N ASP A 218 6.24 13.24 -15.17
CA ASP A 218 6.66 12.17 -16.08
C ASP A 218 6.40 10.80 -15.41
N ILE A 219 5.44 10.05 -15.95
CA ILE A 219 5.05 8.76 -15.39
C ILE A 219 6.12 7.68 -15.54
N GLU A 220 6.87 7.66 -16.64
CA GLU A 220 7.92 6.65 -16.83
C GLU A 220 9.08 6.86 -15.87
N LYS A 221 9.45 8.12 -15.63
CA LYS A 221 10.44 8.50 -14.63
C LYS A 221 9.95 8.14 -13.22
N SER A 222 8.69 8.40 -12.95
CA SER A 222 8.06 8.09 -11.65
C SER A 222 8.00 6.58 -11.39
N ILE A 223 7.70 5.77 -12.40
CA ILE A 223 7.72 4.30 -12.29
C ILE A 223 9.13 3.78 -11.96
N LYS A 224 10.17 4.29 -12.61
CA LYS A 224 11.56 3.88 -12.33
C LYS A 224 11.94 4.20 -10.89
N PHE A 225 11.63 5.41 -10.43
CA PHE A 225 11.87 5.82 -9.05
C PHE A 225 11.05 5.00 -8.04
N ALA A 226 9.78 4.70 -8.35
CA ALA A 226 8.94 3.85 -7.52
C ALA A 226 9.51 2.42 -7.36
N ASN A 227 10.06 1.85 -8.44
CA ASN A 227 10.76 0.57 -8.41
C ASN A 227 12.00 0.61 -7.50
N GLU A 228 12.79 1.70 -7.54
CA GLU A 228 13.94 1.88 -6.65
C GLU A 228 13.49 1.96 -5.18
N CYS A 229 12.44 2.71 -4.88
CA CYS A 229 11.86 2.81 -3.54
C CYS A 229 11.42 1.44 -3.00
N SER A 230 10.69 0.66 -3.80
CA SER A 230 10.26 -0.69 -3.41
C SER A 230 11.45 -1.62 -3.20
N SER A 231 12.46 -1.56 -4.08
CA SER A 231 13.68 -2.37 -3.96
C SER A 231 14.50 -2.02 -2.72
N ASN A 232 14.47 -0.77 -2.27
CA ASN A 232 15.11 -0.34 -1.04
C ASN A 232 14.45 -0.99 0.18
N VAL A 233 13.13 -0.86 0.32
CA VAL A 233 12.44 -1.32 1.54
C VAL A 233 12.42 -2.83 1.71
N VAL A 234 12.39 -3.62 0.63
CA VAL A 234 12.36 -5.10 0.74
C VAL A 234 13.66 -5.71 1.26
N GLN A 235 14.74 -4.94 1.32
CA GLN A 235 16.03 -5.35 1.89
C GLN A 235 16.09 -5.23 3.42
N HIS A 236 15.02 -4.76 4.04
CA HIS A 236 14.92 -4.57 5.49
C HIS A 236 13.78 -5.40 6.07
N PRO A 237 13.92 -5.92 7.31
CA PRO A 237 12.86 -6.69 7.95
C PRO A 237 11.70 -5.78 8.38
N GLY A 238 10.48 -6.26 8.21
CA GLY A 238 9.25 -5.54 8.57
C GLY A 238 8.92 -4.39 7.62
N VAL A 239 7.95 -3.56 8.01
CA VAL A 239 7.55 -2.38 7.24
C VAL A 239 8.48 -1.22 7.59
N THR A 240 9.33 -0.84 6.65
CA THR A 240 10.28 0.27 6.78
C THR A 240 9.84 1.48 5.95
N ILE A 241 10.37 2.65 6.27
CA ILE A 241 10.22 3.87 5.48
C ILE A 241 11.36 3.90 4.46
N ILE A 242 11.07 4.41 3.27
CA ILE A 242 12.06 4.58 2.21
C ILE A 242 13.20 5.46 2.73
N ASP A 243 14.42 4.96 2.64
CA ASP A 243 15.64 5.76 2.86
C ASP A 243 16.05 6.36 1.51
N PHE A 244 16.05 7.72 1.44
CA PHE A 244 16.27 8.50 0.22
C PHE A 244 17.68 9.09 0.16
#